data_dc9417fefa4eb9266cea6e27f5e9c303
#
_entry.id   dc9417fefa4eb9266cea6e27f5e9c303
#
_cell.length_a   1.000
_cell.length_b   1.000
_cell.length_c   1.000
_cell.angle_alpha   90.00
_cell.angle_beta   90.00
_cell.angle_gamma   90.00
#
_symmetry.space_group_name_H-M   'P 1'
#
loop_
_entity.id
_entity.type
_entity.pdbx_description
1 polymer ?
#
loop_
_entity_poly.entity_id
_entity_poly.type
_entity_poly.pdbx_seq_one_letter_code
_entity_poly.pdbx_strand_id
1 'polypeptide(L)' 'MKFQIKDENGNIVDRNLSYEAALLYIDSSVGKYYVMEPMKKEDDRE' A
#
# COMPACT_ATOMS: atom_id res chain seq x y z
N MET A 1 -7.43 -9.75 0.48
CA MET A 1 -6.72 -8.78 1.31
C MET A 1 -6.20 -7.63 0.46
N LYS A 2 -6.33 -6.44 0.95
CA LYS A 2 -5.91 -5.26 0.21
C LYS A 2 -4.72 -4.61 0.87
N PHE A 3 -4.00 -3.84 0.10
CA PHE A 3 -2.80 -3.17 0.60
C PHE A 3 -2.87 -1.70 0.31
N GLN A 4 -2.08 -0.94 1.02
CA GLN A 4 -1.97 0.50 0.80
C GLN A 4 -0.50 0.86 0.72
N ILE A 5 -0.23 1.97 0.05
CA ILE A 5 1.14 2.45 -0.13
C ILE A 5 1.27 3.78 0.59
N LYS A 6 2.32 3.91 1.37
CA LYS A 6 2.63 5.14 2.07
C LYS A 6 3.98 5.66 1.62
N ASP A 7 4.14 6.97 1.68
CA ASP A 7 5.41 7.56 1.31
C ASP A 7 6.28 7.72 2.56
N GLU A 8 7.42 8.36 2.40
CA GLU A 8 8.36 8.46 3.51
C GLU A 8 7.83 9.35 4.63
N ASN A 9 6.84 10.17 4.35
CA ASN A 9 6.25 11.02 5.37
C ASN A 9 5.07 10.37 6.06
N GLY A 10 4.73 9.16 5.68
CA GLY A 10 3.59 8.47 6.27
C GLY A 10 2.27 8.80 5.63
N ASN A 11 2.28 9.54 4.53
CA ASN A 11 1.04 9.87 3.84
C ASN A 11 0.64 8.71 2.92
N ILE A 12 -0.65 8.49 2.81
CA ILE A 12 -1.14 7.41 1.96
C ILE A 12 -1.12 7.87 0.51
N VAL A 13 -0.37 7.15 -0.31
CA VAL A 13 -0.26 7.43 -1.71
C VAL A 13 -1.38 6.77 -2.48
N ASP A 14 -1.68 5.52 -2.12
CA ASP A 14 -2.74 4.78 -2.78
C ASP A 14 -3.22 3.71 -1.84
N ARG A 15 -4.41 3.16 -2.10
CA ARG A 15 -4.98 2.17 -1.23
C ARG A 15 -5.90 1.27 -2.03
N ASN A 16 -6.40 0.23 -1.39
CA ASN A 16 -7.28 -0.76 -2.02
C ASN A 16 -6.57 -1.47 -3.17
N LEU A 17 -5.31 -1.76 -3.00
CA LEU A 17 -4.52 -2.41 -4.03
C LEU A 17 -4.39 -3.89 -3.74
N SER A 18 -4.41 -4.70 -4.78
CA SER A 18 -4.10 -6.11 -4.62
C SER A 18 -2.61 -6.23 -4.31
N TYR A 19 -2.20 -7.40 -3.85
CA TYR A 19 -0.80 -7.63 -3.52
C TYR A 19 0.08 -7.32 -4.73
N GLU A 20 -0.31 -7.81 -5.90
CA GLU A 20 0.50 -7.60 -7.09
C GLU A 20 0.55 -6.13 -7.49
N ALA A 21 -0.58 -5.44 -7.38
CA ALA A 21 -0.59 -4.03 -7.73
C ALA A 21 0.29 -3.23 -6.78
N ALA A 22 0.27 -3.58 -5.49
CA ALA A 22 1.11 -2.90 -4.52
C ALA A 22 2.58 -3.15 -4.82
N LEU A 23 2.92 -4.38 -5.20
CA LEU A 23 4.30 -4.69 -5.54
C LEU A 23 4.78 -3.86 -6.73
N LEU A 24 3.91 -3.60 -7.68
CA LEU A 24 4.29 -2.80 -8.83
C LEU A 24 4.65 -1.38 -8.40
N TYR A 25 3.94 -0.86 -7.41
CA TYR A 25 4.28 0.44 -6.88
C TYR A 25 5.71 0.45 -6.35
N ILE A 26 6.03 -0.54 -5.53
CA ILE A 26 7.35 -0.61 -4.93
C ILE A 26 8.41 -0.80 -6.00
N ASP A 27 8.11 -1.66 -6.98
CA ASP A 27 9.10 -1.98 -7.99
C ASP A 27 9.38 -0.81 -8.91
N SER A 28 8.40 0.06 -9.14
CA SER A 28 8.59 1.17 -10.06
C SER A 28 8.90 2.47 -9.33
N SER A 29 9.17 2.44 -8.04
CA SER A 29 9.41 3.66 -7.30
C SER A 29 10.88 4.06 -7.32
N VAL A 30 11.39 4.30 -8.49
CA VAL A 30 12.80 4.64 -8.64
C VAL A 30 13.03 6.00 -8.01
N GLY A 31 13.96 6.05 -7.08
CA GLY A 31 14.30 7.30 -6.43
C GLY A 31 13.28 7.76 -5.41
N LYS A 32 12.30 6.94 -5.08
CA LYS A 32 11.31 7.29 -4.07
C LYS A 32 11.21 6.19 -3.05
N TYR A 33 10.73 6.57 -1.89
CA TYR A 33 10.60 5.60 -0.79
C TYR A 33 9.12 5.34 -0.54
N TYR A 34 8.71 4.12 -0.78
CA TYR A 34 7.32 3.72 -0.57
C TYR A 34 7.29 2.50 0.33
N VAL A 35 6.27 2.43 1.16
CA VAL A 35 6.07 1.31 2.06
C VAL A 35 4.73 0.68 1.74
N MET A 36 4.71 -0.63 1.64
CA MET A 36 3.51 -1.39 1.37
C MET A 36 3.02 -2.01 2.66
N GLU A 37 1.75 -1.79 2.99
CA GLU A 37 1.18 -2.32 4.23
C GLU A 37 -0.16 -2.95 3.94
N PRO A 38 -0.51 -4.04 4.62
CA PRO A 38 -1.86 -4.58 4.49
C PRO A 38 -2.85 -3.63 5.13
N MET A 39 -3.99 -3.45 4.46
CA MET A 39 -5.03 -2.60 5.00
C MET A 39 -5.82 -3.35 6.04
N LYS A 40 -6.22 -2.64 7.09
CA LYS A 40 -7.06 -3.25 8.07
C LYS A 40 -8.46 -3.33 7.55
N LYS A 41 -9.15 -4.40 7.90
CA LYS A 41 -10.53 -4.54 7.50
C LYS A 41 -11.39 -4.32 8.69
N GLU A 42 -11.95 -3.17 8.79
CA GLU A 42 -12.74 -2.92 9.93
C GLU A 42 -14.06 -3.60 9.87
N ASP A 43 -14.54 -3.92 8.74
CA ASP A 43 -15.80 -4.64 8.70
C ASP A 43 -15.63 -6.07 9.00
N ASP A 44 -14.48 -6.43 9.26
CA ASP A 44 -14.25 -7.76 9.60
C ASP A 44 -14.90 -8.21 10.77
N ARG A 45 -15.34 -7.74 11.20
CA ARG A 45 -16.02 -8.17 12.04
C ARG A 45 -16.89 -8.84 11.94
N GLU A 46 -16.90 -8.94 11.48
CA GLU A 46 -17.36 -9.53 11.16
C GLU A 46 -17.48 -9.87 11.14
#